data_1b3dad5df568f29c55e33c42bcbececf
#
_entry.id   1b3dad5df568f29c55e33c42bcbececf
#
_cell.length_a   1.000
_cell.length_b   1.000
_cell.length_c   1.000
_cell.angle_alpha   90.00
_cell.angle_beta   90.00
_cell.angle_gamma   90.00
#
_symmetry.space_group_name_H-M   'P 1'
#
loop_
_entity.id
_entity.type
_entity.pdbx_description
1 polymer ?
#
loop_
_entity_poly.entity_id
_entity_poly.type
_entity_poly.pdbx_seq_one_letter_code
_entity_poly.pdbx_strand_id
1 'polypeptide(L)'
;LTRRTLFTAAGATGASALLAACGTSGDTAPTGGSNSWSFKDDRGKTVRNDGTPKNVVAYIGAAAALHDLGVECKGVFGPTTLKNGKPDIQAGDLDVDKVTVIGNAWGEFNVEKYASLQPDLLVTTMNESPTLWYIPEESAKKVESVAPSIGILTARGSLTRVIDRFAELAESLGADLESKRVQDAEARFRKASASLRRAAREAASRGSGLRVMAVSAQEDLLHVGVPDDFTDLRYYQDLDVRFIKPDNPATIGFFAELSWENADKYQADLILVDRRTGNLQPDELKARKPTWAKLPAVRAGQTVPWQNEARFSHAGYSPLVESLTEALQQAKKVT
;
A
#
# COMPACT_ATOMS: atom_id res chain seq x y z
N LEU A 1 25.10 25.89 -49.15
CA LEU A 1 24.51 26.68 -50.22
C LEU A 1 23.14 27.21 -49.77
N THR A 2 23.13 28.38 -49.34
CA THR A 2 22.40 29.66 -49.42
C THR A 2 21.16 29.68 -50.32
N ARG A 3 20.04 30.18 -49.82
CA ARG A 3 19.40 31.45 -50.19
C ARG A 3 18.02 31.62 -49.55
N ARG A 4 17.97 32.72 -48.84
CA ARG A 4 16.86 33.62 -48.49
C ARG A 4 15.99 33.97 -49.68
N THR A 5 14.69 34.21 -49.44
CA THR A 5 14.03 35.47 -49.93
C THR A 5 12.79 35.77 -49.08
N LEU A 6 12.77 36.99 -48.58
CA LEU A 6 11.61 37.74 -48.07
C LEU A 6 10.73 38.18 -49.26
N PHE A 7 9.41 38.34 -49.02
CA PHE A 7 8.61 39.46 -49.59
C PHE A 7 7.46 39.84 -48.66
N THR A 8 7.44 41.11 -48.37
CA THR A 8 6.45 41.94 -47.66
C THR A 8 5.40 42.49 -48.64
N ALA A 9 4.22 42.85 -48.13
CA ALA A 9 3.39 44.04 -48.34
C ALA A 9 1.88 43.64 -48.29
N ALA A 10 1.04 44.14 -47.41
CA ALA A 10 0.50 45.47 -47.15
C ALA A 10 -0.85 45.76 -47.89
N GLY A 11 -1.84 46.24 -47.15
CA GLY A 11 -2.99 47.01 -47.63
C GLY A 11 -4.34 46.28 -47.46
N ALA A 12 -5.34 46.75 -46.88
CA ALA A 12 -5.94 47.96 -46.39
C ALA A 12 -7.47 47.75 -46.30
N THR A 13 -8.05 48.17 -45.19
CA THR A 13 -9.35 48.83 -45.00
C THR A 13 -10.62 48.31 -45.66
N GLY A 14 -11.65 48.13 -44.82
CA GLY A 14 -13.08 48.05 -45.19
C GLY A 14 -14.00 47.90 -43.98
N ALA A 15 -14.40 49.02 -43.37
CA ALA A 15 -15.43 49.10 -42.37
C ALA A 15 -16.81 48.98 -43.01
N SER A 16 -17.71 48.19 -42.37
CA SER A 16 -19.15 48.39 -42.49
C SER A 16 -19.87 47.84 -41.24
N ALA A 17 -20.35 48.73 -40.45
CA ALA A 17 -21.31 48.49 -39.39
C ALA A 17 -22.72 48.28 -39.99
N LEU A 18 -23.49 47.33 -39.46
CA LEU A 18 -24.95 47.39 -39.39
C LEU A 18 -25.47 46.67 -38.17
N LEU A 19 -26.23 47.47 -37.41
CA LEU A 19 -27.05 47.13 -36.25
C LEU A 19 -28.23 46.23 -36.63
N ALA A 20 -28.65 45.38 -35.72
CA ALA A 20 -30.03 45.12 -35.27
C ALA A 20 -30.03 43.97 -34.32
N ALA A 21 -30.29 44.20 -33.13
CA ALA A 21 -31.52 44.30 -32.33
C ALA A 21 -32.01 43.01 -31.73
N CYS A 22 -31.99 43.02 -30.38
CA CYS A 22 -32.99 42.45 -29.44
C CYS A 22 -33.27 40.91 -29.47
N GLY A 23 -32.83 40.32 -28.44
CA GLY A 23 -33.32 39.04 -27.93
C GLY A 23 -32.78 38.80 -26.54
N THR A 24 -33.39 39.45 -25.56
CA THR A 24 -33.21 39.18 -24.14
C THR A 24 -33.73 37.77 -23.85
N SER A 25 -32.83 36.86 -23.67
CA SER A 25 -33.05 35.66 -22.86
C SER A 25 -31.84 35.56 -21.96
N GLY A 26 -31.98 35.98 -20.74
CA GLY A 26 -30.99 35.84 -19.70
C GLY A 26 -30.82 34.39 -19.38
N ASP A 27 -29.86 33.73 -20.02
CA ASP A 27 -29.18 32.56 -19.46
C ASP A 27 -28.10 33.10 -18.54
N THR A 28 -28.49 33.34 -17.32
CA THR A 28 -27.57 33.37 -16.19
C THR A 28 -26.97 31.97 -16.13
N ALA A 29 -25.76 31.81 -16.71
CA ALA A 29 -24.94 30.68 -16.39
C ALA A 29 -24.86 30.62 -14.86
N PRO A 30 -25.18 29.46 -14.23
CA PRO A 30 -24.98 29.32 -12.81
C PRO A 30 -23.49 29.37 -12.56
N THR A 31 -22.98 30.50 -12.09
CA THR A 31 -21.72 30.62 -11.36
C THR A 31 -21.94 29.99 -9.98
N GLY A 32 -22.34 28.74 -9.93
CA GLY A 32 -22.23 27.87 -8.81
C GLY A 32 -20.93 27.12 -8.98
N GLY A 33 -19.88 27.55 -8.32
CA GLY A 33 -18.72 26.71 -8.09
C GLY A 33 -19.21 25.46 -7.38
N SER A 34 -19.53 24.41 -8.12
CA SER A 34 -19.79 23.11 -7.53
C SER A 34 -18.47 22.66 -6.91
N ASN A 35 -18.40 22.68 -5.58
CA ASN A 35 -17.31 22.04 -4.83
C ASN A 35 -17.35 20.52 -5.05
N SER A 36 -17.48 20.07 -6.28
CA SER A 36 -17.51 18.65 -6.61
C SER A 36 -16.13 18.06 -6.45
N TRP A 37 -16.01 17.05 -5.60
CA TRP A 37 -14.81 16.26 -5.45
C TRP A 37 -14.82 15.08 -6.43
N SER A 38 -13.65 14.71 -6.96
CA SER A 38 -13.51 13.49 -7.74
C SER A 38 -12.12 12.88 -7.61
N PHE A 39 -12.06 11.54 -7.67
CA PHE A 39 -10.82 10.79 -7.67
C PHE A 39 -10.93 9.60 -8.62
N LYS A 40 -9.93 9.38 -9.46
CA LYS A 40 -9.84 8.19 -10.33
C LYS A 40 -9.05 7.11 -9.62
N ASP A 41 -9.69 6.00 -9.31
CA ASP A 41 -9.06 4.87 -8.63
C ASP A 41 -8.30 3.92 -9.60
N ASP A 42 -7.67 2.88 -9.04
CA ASP A 42 -6.86 1.96 -9.83
C ASP A 42 -7.68 0.89 -10.56
N ARG A 43 -9.02 0.88 -10.41
CA ARG A 43 -9.95 0.17 -11.30
C ARG A 43 -10.24 0.97 -12.58
N GLY A 44 -9.73 2.21 -12.66
CA GLY A 44 -10.06 3.16 -13.73
C GLY A 44 -11.39 3.87 -13.53
N LYS A 45 -12.09 3.64 -12.40
CA LYS A 45 -13.37 4.26 -12.04
C LYS A 45 -13.14 5.66 -11.49
N THR A 46 -13.82 6.66 -12.05
CA THR A 46 -13.84 8.01 -11.46
C THR A 46 -14.97 8.09 -10.43
N VAL A 47 -14.59 8.17 -9.17
CA VAL A 47 -15.49 8.41 -8.04
C VAL A 47 -15.75 9.90 -7.91
N ARG A 48 -17.02 10.28 -7.65
CA ARG A 48 -17.45 11.66 -7.48
C ARG A 48 -18.29 11.83 -6.22
N ASN A 49 -18.20 13.01 -5.62
CA ASN A 49 -19.01 13.41 -4.48
C ASN A 49 -19.33 14.91 -4.58
N ASP A 50 -20.44 15.37 -4.00
CA ASP A 50 -20.88 16.78 -4.06
C ASP A 50 -19.98 17.74 -3.26
N GLY A 51 -19.02 17.19 -2.51
CA GLY A 51 -17.99 17.92 -1.79
C GLY A 51 -16.87 16.97 -1.39
N THR A 52 -15.80 17.50 -0.78
CA THR A 52 -14.73 16.66 -0.22
C THR A 52 -15.31 15.70 0.82
N PRO A 53 -15.12 14.37 0.67
CA PRO A 53 -15.59 13.37 1.64
C PRO A 53 -15.10 13.66 3.06
N LYS A 54 -16.00 13.55 4.05
CA LYS A 54 -15.71 13.79 5.48
C LYS A 54 -15.90 12.54 6.34
N ASN A 55 -16.84 11.68 5.97
CA ASN A 55 -17.12 10.43 6.66
C ASN A 55 -16.45 9.27 5.94
N VAL A 56 -15.13 9.26 5.96
CA VAL A 56 -14.34 8.20 5.31
C VAL A 56 -14.36 6.95 6.18
N VAL A 57 -14.67 5.81 5.56
CA VAL A 57 -14.52 4.48 6.15
C VAL A 57 -13.47 3.74 5.34
N ALA A 58 -12.49 3.13 5.99
CA ALA A 58 -11.38 2.51 5.27
C ALA A 58 -10.94 1.16 5.84
N TYR A 59 -10.38 0.30 4.96
CA TYR A 59 -9.59 -0.84 5.40
C TYR A 59 -8.47 -0.36 6.33
N ILE A 60 -8.18 -1.11 7.40
CA ILE A 60 -7.28 -0.67 8.46
C ILE A 60 -5.91 -0.20 7.96
N GLY A 61 -5.28 -0.94 7.04
CA GLY A 61 -4.00 -0.53 6.45
C GLY A 61 -4.11 0.75 5.60
N ALA A 62 -5.25 0.95 4.91
CA ALA A 62 -5.53 2.17 4.17
C ALA A 62 -5.82 3.35 5.12
N ALA A 63 -6.59 3.13 6.19
CA ALA A 63 -6.83 4.13 7.22
C ALA A 63 -5.54 4.59 7.91
N ALA A 64 -4.66 3.65 8.24
CA ALA A 64 -3.36 3.95 8.84
C ALA A 64 -2.44 4.74 7.89
N ALA A 65 -2.45 4.43 6.59
CA ALA A 65 -1.73 5.20 5.58
C ALA A 65 -2.26 6.63 5.45
N LEU A 66 -3.60 6.79 5.39
CA LEU A 66 -4.27 8.09 5.35
C LEU A 66 -4.00 8.90 6.63
N HIS A 67 -4.03 8.24 7.82
CA HIS A 67 -3.69 8.87 9.09
C HIS A 67 -2.27 9.44 9.10
N ASP A 68 -1.28 8.70 8.59
CA ASP A 68 0.10 9.18 8.46
C ASP A 68 0.20 10.45 7.61
N LEU A 69 -0.70 10.61 6.64
CA LEU A 69 -0.78 11.74 5.72
C LEU A 69 -1.68 12.89 6.23
N GLY A 70 -2.38 12.70 7.38
CA GLY A 70 -3.20 13.75 8.00
C GLY A 70 -4.69 13.64 7.74
N VAL A 71 -5.18 12.51 7.20
CA VAL A 71 -6.62 12.26 7.02
C VAL A 71 -7.10 11.27 8.07
N GLU A 72 -8.14 11.67 8.82
CA GLU A 72 -8.76 10.81 9.83
C GLU A 72 -9.97 10.07 9.24
N CYS A 73 -10.06 8.78 9.53
CA CYS A 73 -11.20 7.94 9.15
C CYS A 73 -12.22 7.85 10.31
N LYS A 74 -13.52 7.84 9.98
CA LYS A 74 -14.60 7.69 10.96
C LYS A 74 -14.79 6.23 11.39
N GLY A 75 -14.52 5.31 10.49
CA GLY A 75 -14.61 3.88 10.73
C GLY A 75 -13.58 3.08 9.97
N VAL A 76 -13.28 1.89 10.50
CA VAL A 76 -12.31 0.98 9.92
C VAL A 76 -12.82 -0.45 9.89
N PHE A 77 -12.25 -1.27 9.01
CA PHE A 77 -12.50 -2.70 8.92
C PHE A 77 -11.20 -3.46 8.60
N GLY A 78 -11.18 -4.74 8.91
CA GLY A 78 -9.97 -5.56 8.85
C GLY A 78 -9.26 -5.66 10.20
N PRO A 79 -8.10 -6.31 10.30
CA PRO A 79 -7.40 -6.57 11.56
C PRO A 79 -7.01 -5.28 12.27
N THR A 80 -7.88 -4.80 13.15
CA THR A 80 -7.72 -3.53 13.87
C THR A 80 -7.22 -3.76 15.29
N THR A 81 -7.77 -4.77 15.97
CA THR A 81 -7.42 -5.10 17.36
C THR A 81 -7.19 -6.58 17.55
N LEU A 82 -6.25 -6.92 18.40
CA LEU A 82 -5.98 -8.27 18.85
C LEU A 82 -7.04 -8.74 19.86
N LYS A 83 -7.12 -10.05 20.13
CA LYS A 83 -8.04 -10.64 21.12
C LYS A 83 -7.89 -10.06 22.53
N ASN A 84 -6.72 -9.51 22.85
CA ASN A 84 -6.45 -8.87 24.16
C ASN A 84 -6.78 -7.37 24.17
N GLY A 85 -7.43 -6.84 23.14
CA GLY A 85 -7.83 -5.43 23.00
C GLY A 85 -6.72 -4.48 22.55
N LYS A 86 -5.47 -4.95 22.39
CA LYS A 86 -4.39 -4.11 21.88
C LYS A 86 -4.53 -3.88 20.38
N PRO A 87 -4.03 -2.76 19.84
CA PRO A 87 -3.99 -2.53 18.40
C PRO A 87 -3.27 -3.67 17.67
N ASP A 88 -3.82 -4.07 16.52
CA ASP A 88 -3.11 -4.94 15.59
C ASP A 88 -1.96 -4.16 14.91
N ILE A 89 -0.95 -4.88 14.46
CA ILE A 89 0.21 -4.29 13.78
C ILE A 89 -0.18 -3.48 12.53
N GLN A 90 -1.28 -3.86 11.87
CA GLN A 90 -1.80 -3.17 10.68
C GLN A 90 -2.41 -1.80 11.00
N ALA A 91 -2.82 -1.55 12.25
CA ALA A 91 -3.32 -0.25 12.68
C ALA A 91 -2.22 0.83 12.71
N GLY A 92 -0.95 0.42 12.81
CA GLY A 92 0.18 1.35 12.86
C GLY A 92 0.06 2.32 14.03
N ASP A 93 0.13 3.63 13.74
CA ASP A 93 0.02 4.70 14.74
C ASP A 93 -1.40 5.26 14.88
N LEU A 94 -2.39 4.66 14.16
CA LEU A 94 -3.78 5.06 14.28
C LEU A 94 -4.33 4.70 15.66
N ASP A 95 -4.97 5.68 16.31
CA ASP A 95 -5.64 5.48 17.61
C ASP A 95 -6.96 4.71 17.39
N VAL A 96 -6.92 3.40 17.65
CA VAL A 96 -8.06 2.51 17.41
C VAL A 96 -9.28 2.80 18.30
N ASP A 97 -9.09 3.52 19.41
CA ASP A 97 -10.18 3.92 20.30
C ASP A 97 -10.99 5.09 19.75
N LYS A 98 -10.46 5.81 18.75
CA LYS A 98 -11.13 6.95 18.10
C LYS A 98 -11.91 6.59 16.85
N VAL A 99 -11.85 5.35 16.40
CA VAL A 99 -12.51 4.90 15.18
C VAL A 99 -13.55 3.82 15.48
N THR A 100 -14.59 3.76 14.65
CA THR A 100 -15.58 2.69 14.76
C THR A 100 -15.12 1.46 13.99
N VAL A 101 -14.84 0.35 14.67
CA VAL A 101 -14.50 -0.92 14.04
C VAL A 101 -15.76 -1.59 13.50
N ILE A 102 -15.83 -1.79 12.17
CA ILE A 102 -16.98 -2.35 11.47
C ILE A 102 -16.91 -3.87 11.41
N GLY A 103 -15.72 -4.43 11.39
CA GLY A 103 -15.40 -5.85 11.43
C GLY A 103 -13.90 -6.02 11.59
N ASN A 104 -13.47 -7.00 12.39
CA ASN A 104 -12.06 -7.14 12.80
C ASN A 104 -11.34 -8.32 12.10
N ALA A 105 -12.07 -9.16 11.39
CA ALA A 105 -11.52 -10.28 10.66
C ALA A 105 -12.14 -10.44 9.26
N TRP A 106 -11.58 -11.33 8.46
CA TRP A 106 -12.12 -11.65 7.15
C TRP A 106 -13.56 -12.19 7.29
N GLY A 107 -14.47 -11.65 6.47
CA GLY A 107 -15.89 -12.05 6.48
C GLY A 107 -16.74 -11.36 7.55
N GLU A 108 -16.14 -10.56 8.44
CA GLU A 108 -16.87 -9.86 9.53
C GLU A 108 -17.37 -8.45 9.15
N PHE A 109 -17.28 -8.04 7.89
CA PHE A 109 -17.74 -6.70 7.48
C PHE A 109 -19.24 -6.51 7.76
N ASN A 110 -19.58 -5.70 8.78
CA ASN A 110 -20.95 -5.44 9.20
C ASN A 110 -21.54 -4.28 8.39
N VAL A 111 -22.36 -4.62 7.39
CA VAL A 111 -22.98 -3.64 6.47
C VAL A 111 -23.92 -2.67 7.18
N GLU A 112 -24.64 -3.12 8.23
CA GLU A 112 -25.57 -2.26 8.97
C GLU A 112 -24.81 -1.23 9.80
N LYS A 113 -23.76 -1.66 10.50
CA LYS A 113 -22.87 -0.78 11.24
C LYS A 113 -22.16 0.22 10.31
N TYR A 114 -21.71 -0.24 9.13
CA TYR A 114 -21.18 0.62 8.09
C TYR A 114 -22.17 1.71 7.66
N ALA A 115 -23.41 1.33 7.31
CA ALA A 115 -24.43 2.28 6.89
C ALA A 115 -24.80 3.27 8.01
N SER A 116 -24.77 2.85 9.29
CA SER A 116 -25.05 3.73 10.44
C SER A 116 -24.05 4.87 10.62
N LEU A 117 -22.84 4.73 10.08
CA LEU A 117 -21.82 5.78 10.08
C LEU A 117 -22.09 6.87 9.04
N GLN A 118 -23.08 6.66 8.15
CA GLN A 118 -23.37 7.54 7.03
C GLN A 118 -22.10 7.92 6.24
N PRO A 119 -21.36 6.90 5.73
CA PRO A 119 -20.13 7.14 5.01
C PRO A 119 -20.43 7.87 3.69
N ASP A 120 -19.54 8.76 3.31
CA ASP A 120 -19.55 9.41 1.99
C ASP A 120 -18.41 8.88 1.09
N LEU A 121 -17.49 8.09 1.65
CA LEU A 121 -16.44 7.39 0.91
C LEU A 121 -16.01 6.12 1.64
N LEU A 122 -15.85 5.03 0.88
CA LEU A 122 -15.14 3.82 1.31
C LEU A 122 -13.78 3.72 0.62
N VAL A 123 -12.72 3.45 1.37
CA VAL A 123 -11.36 3.27 0.83
C VAL A 123 -10.82 1.91 1.21
N THR A 124 -10.34 1.15 0.24
CA THR A 124 -9.65 -0.10 0.51
C THR A 124 -8.52 -0.36 -0.50
N THR A 125 -7.72 -1.38 -0.24
CA THR A 125 -6.70 -1.86 -1.16
C THR A 125 -7.26 -2.93 -2.09
N MET A 126 -6.48 -3.28 -3.11
CA MET A 126 -6.72 -4.42 -3.99
C MET A 126 -5.39 -5.15 -4.20
N ASN A 127 -5.40 -6.47 -4.02
CA ASN A 127 -4.29 -7.31 -4.46
C ASN A 127 -4.47 -7.68 -5.95
N GLU A 128 -5.71 -7.79 -6.40
CA GLU A 128 -6.11 -7.97 -7.79
C GLU A 128 -7.32 -7.09 -8.10
N SER A 129 -7.23 -6.32 -9.20
CA SER A 129 -8.35 -5.50 -9.66
C SER A 129 -9.40 -6.42 -10.35
N PRO A 130 -10.70 -6.20 -10.12
CA PRO A 130 -11.32 -5.11 -9.35
C PRO A 130 -11.70 -5.47 -7.90
N THR A 131 -11.18 -6.56 -7.33
CA THR A 131 -11.59 -7.12 -6.04
C THR A 131 -11.15 -6.23 -4.87
N LEU A 132 -12.11 -5.69 -4.14
CA LEU A 132 -11.90 -4.83 -2.97
C LEU A 132 -11.51 -5.69 -1.76
N TRP A 133 -10.33 -5.43 -1.20
CA TRP A 133 -9.79 -6.21 -0.08
C TRP A 133 -10.65 -6.07 1.19
N TYR A 134 -10.91 -7.18 1.87
CA TYR A 134 -11.78 -7.29 3.05
C TYR A 134 -13.26 -6.90 2.84
N ILE A 135 -13.71 -6.75 1.60
CA ILE A 135 -15.13 -6.61 1.27
C ILE A 135 -15.61 -7.96 0.72
N PRO A 136 -16.52 -8.67 1.42
CA PRO A 136 -17.04 -9.95 0.92
C PRO A 136 -17.77 -9.75 -0.41
N GLU A 137 -17.53 -10.62 -1.36
CA GLU A 137 -18.06 -10.50 -2.73
C GLU A 137 -19.60 -10.45 -2.72
N GLU A 138 -20.24 -11.27 -1.89
CA GLU A 138 -21.70 -11.32 -1.73
C GLU A 138 -22.32 -10.02 -1.22
N SER A 139 -21.56 -9.22 -0.47
CA SER A 139 -22.01 -7.93 0.06
C SER A 139 -21.47 -6.71 -0.70
N ALA A 140 -20.56 -6.89 -1.65
CA ALA A 140 -19.89 -5.80 -2.35
C ALA A 140 -20.87 -4.79 -2.98
N LYS A 141 -21.91 -5.28 -3.69
CA LYS A 141 -22.95 -4.43 -4.29
C LYS A 141 -23.71 -3.63 -3.23
N LYS A 142 -24.05 -4.24 -2.09
CA LYS A 142 -24.76 -3.56 -0.98
C LYS A 142 -23.87 -2.50 -0.34
N VAL A 143 -22.59 -2.81 -0.13
CA VAL A 143 -21.59 -1.87 0.39
C VAL A 143 -21.43 -0.67 -0.53
N GLU A 144 -21.24 -0.90 -1.84
CA GLU A 144 -21.08 0.17 -2.83
C GLU A 144 -22.38 0.99 -3.08
N SER A 145 -23.55 0.46 -2.71
CA SER A 145 -24.82 1.22 -2.77
C SER A 145 -24.97 2.22 -1.61
N VAL A 146 -24.24 2.02 -0.50
CA VAL A 146 -24.26 2.95 0.65
C VAL A 146 -23.36 4.14 0.40
N ALA A 147 -22.13 3.92 -0.08
CA ALA A 147 -21.21 4.99 -0.44
C ALA A 147 -20.30 4.55 -1.59
N PRO A 148 -19.81 5.48 -2.42
CA PRO A 148 -18.84 5.18 -3.45
C PRO A 148 -17.55 4.63 -2.84
N SER A 149 -16.86 3.75 -3.59
CA SER A 149 -15.64 3.09 -3.13
C SER A 149 -14.43 3.45 -3.99
N ILE A 150 -13.27 3.56 -3.35
CA ILE A 150 -11.94 3.66 -3.97
C ILE A 150 -11.16 2.38 -3.67
N GLY A 151 -10.63 1.76 -4.73
CA GLY A 151 -9.67 0.67 -4.64
C GLY A 151 -8.29 1.12 -5.11
N ILE A 152 -7.28 0.95 -4.26
CA ILE A 152 -5.87 1.21 -4.59
C ILE A 152 -5.15 -0.13 -4.76
N LEU A 153 -4.54 -0.35 -5.94
CA LEU A 153 -3.82 -1.59 -6.24
C LEU A 153 -2.48 -1.61 -5.53
N THR A 154 -2.28 -2.59 -4.65
CA THR A 154 -1.10 -2.67 -3.76
C THR A 154 -0.16 -3.83 -4.06
N ALA A 155 -0.48 -4.68 -5.04
CA ALA A 155 0.34 -5.80 -5.43
C ALA A 155 0.97 -5.62 -6.82
N ARG A 156 2.07 -6.32 -7.08
CA ARG A 156 2.78 -6.40 -8.38
C ARG A 156 3.22 -5.05 -8.95
N GLY A 157 3.20 -3.99 -8.13
CA GLY A 157 3.56 -2.62 -8.51
C GLY A 157 4.85 -2.14 -7.85
N SER A 158 5.15 -0.86 -8.07
CA SER A 158 6.21 -0.16 -7.35
C SER A 158 5.68 0.34 -6.00
N LEU A 159 6.42 0.10 -4.91
CA LEU A 159 6.08 0.60 -3.57
C LEU A 159 5.91 2.12 -3.55
N THR A 160 6.83 2.85 -4.19
CA THR A 160 6.75 4.31 -4.27
C THR A 160 5.48 4.76 -4.98
N ARG A 161 5.10 4.08 -6.07
CA ARG A 161 3.83 4.38 -6.76
C ARG A 161 2.61 4.17 -5.86
N VAL A 162 2.58 3.11 -5.05
CA VAL A 162 1.46 2.88 -4.14
C VAL A 162 1.42 3.95 -3.04
N ILE A 163 2.57 4.33 -2.49
CA ILE A 163 2.67 5.44 -1.52
C ILE A 163 2.16 6.75 -2.16
N ASP A 164 2.59 7.06 -3.40
CA ASP A 164 2.13 8.23 -4.13
C ASP A 164 0.61 8.22 -4.35
N ARG A 165 0.01 7.04 -4.64
CA ARG A 165 -1.45 6.92 -4.78
C ARG A 165 -2.20 7.26 -3.49
N PHE A 166 -1.69 6.83 -2.33
CA PHE A 166 -2.25 7.22 -1.03
C PHE A 166 -2.05 8.71 -0.75
N ALA A 167 -0.91 9.30 -1.13
CA ALA A 167 -0.66 10.72 -1.02
C ALA A 167 -1.60 11.54 -1.93
N GLU A 168 -1.77 11.17 -3.20
CA GLU A 168 -2.73 11.78 -4.13
C GLU A 168 -4.17 11.74 -3.57
N LEU A 169 -4.58 10.61 -2.97
CA LEU A 169 -5.89 10.49 -2.34
C LEU A 169 -5.99 11.41 -1.11
N ALA A 170 -5.00 11.39 -0.22
CA ALA A 170 -4.99 12.20 0.99
C ALA A 170 -5.04 13.70 0.65
N GLU A 171 -4.26 14.17 -0.32
CA GLU A 171 -4.27 15.55 -0.81
C GLU A 171 -5.66 15.92 -1.33
N SER A 172 -6.28 15.05 -2.13
CA SER A 172 -7.65 15.27 -2.64
C SER A 172 -8.69 15.37 -1.52
N LEU A 173 -8.43 14.72 -0.37
CA LEU A 173 -9.24 14.79 0.84
C LEU A 173 -8.90 15.99 1.73
N GLY A 174 -7.97 16.85 1.31
CA GLY A 174 -7.59 18.08 1.99
C GLY A 174 -6.39 17.97 2.92
N ALA A 175 -5.61 16.90 2.83
CA ALA A 175 -4.35 16.78 3.59
C ALA A 175 -3.30 17.78 3.10
N ASP A 176 -2.54 18.32 4.05
CA ASP A 176 -1.34 19.14 3.78
C ASP A 176 -0.11 18.25 3.68
N LEU A 177 0.28 17.91 2.45
CA LEU A 177 1.48 17.12 2.18
C LEU A 177 2.79 17.88 2.42
N GLU A 178 2.73 19.22 2.49
CA GLU A 178 3.89 20.06 2.83
C GLU A 178 4.09 20.17 4.35
N SER A 179 3.20 19.58 5.15
CA SER A 179 3.36 19.56 6.61
C SER A 179 4.71 18.93 7.01
N LYS A 180 5.30 19.50 8.07
CA LYS A 180 6.60 19.02 8.58
C LYS A 180 6.61 17.51 8.84
N ARG A 181 5.50 16.94 9.34
CA ARG A 181 5.36 15.51 9.60
C ARG A 181 5.54 14.67 8.33
N VAL A 182 4.89 15.05 7.25
CA VAL A 182 4.95 14.32 5.97
C VAL A 182 6.33 14.46 5.35
N GLN A 183 6.89 15.67 5.33
CA GLN A 183 8.22 15.93 4.79
C GLN A 183 9.35 15.23 5.56
N ASP A 184 9.28 15.21 6.89
CA ASP A 184 10.24 14.47 7.73
C ASP A 184 10.15 12.95 7.47
N ALA A 185 8.94 12.40 7.30
CA ALA A 185 8.74 10.98 6.99
C ALA A 185 9.32 10.61 5.61
N GLU A 186 9.10 11.44 4.60
CA GLU A 186 9.68 11.24 3.27
C GLU A 186 11.21 11.31 3.31
N ALA A 187 11.78 12.31 4.00
CA ALA A 187 13.23 12.43 4.14
C ALA A 187 13.85 11.22 4.86
N ARG A 188 13.18 10.72 5.92
CA ARG A 188 13.57 9.49 6.64
C ARG A 188 13.55 8.27 5.70
N PHE A 189 12.48 8.09 4.94
CA PHE A 189 12.34 6.98 3.99
C PHE A 189 13.44 7.00 2.93
N ARG A 190 13.73 8.16 2.32
CA ARG A 190 14.82 8.31 1.35
C ARG A 190 16.18 7.95 1.97
N LYS A 191 16.45 8.39 3.20
CA LYS A 191 17.69 8.08 3.93
C LYS A 191 17.78 6.58 4.25
N ALA A 192 16.70 5.97 4.73
CA ALA A 192 16.63 4.54 5.03
C ALA A 192 16.88 3.70 3.76
N SER A 193 16.23 4.05 2.65
CA SER A 193 16.39 3.37 1.36
C SER A 193 17.83 3.45 0.82
N ALA A 194 18.47 4.59 0.93
CA ALA A 194 19.89 4.73 0.56
C ALA A 194 20.80 3.88 1.47
N SER A 195 20.46 3.74 2.76
CA SER A 195 21.21 2.90 3.69
C SER A 195 21.00 1.41 3.40
N LEU A 196 19.76 0.99 3.10
CA LEU A 196 19.45 -0.38 2.69
C LEU A 196 20.24 -0.78 1.44
N ARG A 197 20.26 0.08 0.41
CA ARG A 197 21.04 -0.19 -0.81
C ARG A 197 22.52 -0.39 -0.52
N ARG A 198 23.13 0.40 0.36
CA ARG A 198 24.53 0.20 0.76
C ARG A 198 24.72 -1.13 1.48
N ALA A 199 23.88 -1.43 2.48
CA ALA A 199 23.95 -2.68 3.24
C ALA A 199 23.75 -3.91 2.32
N ALA A 200 22.83 -3.84 1.36
CA ALA A 200 22.58 -4.91 0.40
C ALA A 200 23.81 -5.18 -0.51
N ARG A 201 24.46 -4.12 -1.00
CA ARG A 201 25.70 -4.24 -1.79
C ARG A 201 26.86 -4.82 -0.98
N GLU A 202 27.02 -4.38 0.25
CA GLU A 202 28.03 -4.94 1.17
C GLU A 202 27.72 -6.41 1.49
N ALA A 203 26.45 -6.75 1.75
CA ALA A 203 26.00 -8.13 1.97
C ALA A 203 26.25 -9.01 0.73
N ALA A 204 26.06 -8.46 -0.47
CA ALA A 204 26.32 -9.15 -1.74
C ALA A 204 27.80 -9.45 -1.98
N SER A 205 28.73 -8.70 -1.38
CA SER A 205 30.18 -8.91 -1.50
C SER A 205 30.74 -9.93 -0.51
N ARG A 206 29.95 -10.40 0.46
CA ARG A 206 30.36 -11.38 1.48
C ARG A 206 30.28 -12.79 0.91
N GLY A 207 31.43 -13.39 0.54
CA GLY A 207 31.48 -14.74 -0.07
C GLY A 207 30.62 -14.81 -1.32
N SER A 208 29.66 -15.76 -1.37
CA SER A 208 28.69 -15.91 -2.47
C SER A 208 27.51 -14.91 -2.37
N GLY A 209 27.55 -13.98 -1.42
CA GLY A 209 26.48 -13.05 -1.09
C GLY A 209 25.39 -13.65 -0.19
N LEU A 210 24.75 -12.78 0.60
CA LEU A 210 23.65 -13.20 1.45
C LEU A 210 22.37 -13.36 0.62
N ARG A 211 21.58 -14.39 0.93
CA ARG A 211 20.27 -14.65 0.32
C ARG A 211 19.18 -14.45 1.36
N VAL A 212 18.14 -13.71 1.00
CA VAL A 212 17.00 -13.41 1.85
C VAL A 212 15.78 -14.22 1.39
N MET A 213 14.98 -14.71 2.31
CA MET A 213 13.72 -15.39 2.06
C MET A 213 12.61 -14.72 2.87
N ALA A 214 11.48 -14.44 2.26
CA ALA A 214 10.29 -13.97 2.97
C ALA A 214 9.30 -15.13 3.14
N VAL A 215 8.75 -15.29 4.33
CA VAL A 215 7.84 -16.41 4.61
C VAL A 215 6.63 -15.96 5.42
N SER A 216 5.49 -16.60 5.14
CA SER A 216 4.29 -16.60 5.96
C SER A 216 4.03 -18.04 6.45
N ALA A 217 3.94 -18.22 7.74
CA ALA A 217 3.92 -19.55 8.35
C ALA A 217 2.57 -19.86 8.95
N GLN A 218 1.91 -20.88 8.43
CA GLN A 218 0.63 -21.38 8.95
C GLN A 218 0.79 -22.74 9.62
N GLU A 219 -0.30 -23.26 10.18
CA GLU A 219 -0.24 -24.53 10.89
C GLU A 219 0.26 -25.69 10.01
N ASP A 220 -0.27 -25.78 8.79
CA ASP A 220 -0.01 -26.93 7.92
C ASP A 220 1.09 -26.65 6.87
N LEU A 221 1.32 -25.39 6.51
CA LEU A 221 2.18 -24.99 5.39
C LEU A 221 3.12 -23.84 5.77
N LEU A 222 4.31 -23.87 5.17
CA LEU A 222 5.21 -22.73 5.05
C LEU A 222 5.03 -22.11 3.67
N HIS A 223 4.56 -20.88 3.61
CA HIS A 223 4.40 -20.11 2.40
C HIS A 223 5.65 -19.28 2.15
N VAL A 224 6.35 -19.50 1.04
CA VAL A 224 7.53 -18.73 0.63
C VAL A 224 7.09 -17.67 -0.35
N GLY A 225 7.29 -16.40 0.00
CA GLY A 225 6.87 -15.26 -0.80
C GLY A 225 7.60 -15.20 -2.14
N VAL A 226 6.85 -14.90 -3.21
CA VAL A 226 7.37 -14.60 -4.54
C VAL A 226 7.72 -13.11 -4.60
N PRO A 227 9.00 -12.72 -4.60
CA PRO A 227 9.36 -11.32 -4.41
C PRO A 227 8.78 -10.36 -5.45
N ASP A 228 8.57 -10.83 -6.67
CA ASP A 228 8.05 -9.99 -7.76
C ASP A 228 6.53 -9.68 -7.61
N ASP A 229 5.81 -10.41 -6.75
CA ASP A 229 4.38 -10.22 -6.50
C ASP A 229 4.09 -9.30 -5.31
N PHE A 230 5.05 -9.14 -4.39
CA PHE A 230 4.95 -8.24 -3.24
C PHE A 230 5.62 -6.90 -3.52
N THR A 231 4.89 -5.83 -3.37
CA THR A 231 5.34 -4.47 -3.67
C THR A 231 6.57 -4.04 -2.85
N ASP A 232 6.62 -4.44 -1.58
CA ASP A 232 7.74 -4.17 -0.69
C ASP A 232 8.98 -5.02 -1.02
N LEU A 233 8.82 -6.33 -1.23
CA LEU A 233 9.93 -7.22 -1.58
C LEU A 233 10.53 -6.82 -2.93
N ARG A 234 9.69 -6.46 -3.90
CA ARG A 234 10.13 -5.91 -5.19
C ARG A 234 10.94 -4.63 -5.01
N TYR A 235 10.47 -3.72 -4.16
CA TYR A 235 11.20 -2.50 -3.83
C TYR A 235 12.56 -2.80 -3.20
N TYR A 236 12.63 -3.77 -2.30
CA TYR A 236 13.90 -4.19 -1.69
C TYR A 236 14.84 -4.83 -2.73
N GLN A 237 14.31 -5.58 -3.73
CA GLN A 237 15.12 -6.05 -4.86
C GLN A 237 15.68 -4.88 -5.69
N ASP A 238 14.89 -3.83 -5.94
CA ASP A 238 15.34 -2.62 -6.63
C ASP A 238 16.43 -1.87 -5.84
N LEU A 239 16.57 -2.16 -4.54
CA LEU A 239 17.64 -1.70 -3.66
C LEU A 239 18.78 -2.73 -3.49
N ASP A 240 18.91 -3.68 -4.41
CA ASP A 240 19.96 -4.68 -4.49
C ASP A 240 19.88 -5.79 -3.41
N VAL A 241 18.76 -5.95 -2.69
CA VAL A 241 18.55 -7.09 -1.79
C VAL A 241 18.31 -8.36 -2.60
N ARG A 242 19.08 -9.41 -2.32
CA ARG A 242 19.02 -10.68 -3.05
C ARG A 242 18.02 -11.64 -2.42
N PHE A 243 16.81 -11.65 -2.97
CA PHE A 243 15.77 -12.60 -2.56
C PHE A 243 15.91 -13.95 -3.27
N ILE A 244 15.53 -15.00 -2.54
CA ILE A 244 15.24 -16.30 -3.14
C ILE A 244 13.95 -16.18 -3.92
N LYS A 245 13.98 -16.60 -5.18
CA LYS A 245 12.78 -16.73 -6.03
C LYS A 245 12.36 -18.19 -6.00
N PRO A 246 11.22 -18.49 -5.33
CA PRO A 246 10.75 -19.87 -5.30
C PRO A 246 10.28 -20.32 -6.68
N ASP A 247 10.53 -21.59 -6.99
CA ASP A 247 9.98 -22.30 -8.14
C ASP A 247 8.53 -22.74 -7.82
N ASN A 248 7.71 -22.87 -8.84
CA ASN A 248 6.32 -23.33 -8.75
C ASN A 248 5.46 -22.55 -7.72
N PRO A 249 5.27 -21.23 -7.90
CA PRO A 249 4.34 -20.49 -7.06
C PRO A 249 2.93 -21.06 -7.22
N ALA A 250 2.10 -20.93 -6.17
CA ALA A 250 0.69 -21.29 -6.23
C ALA A 250 -0.03 -20.56 -7.40
N THR A 251 -1.17 -21.07 -7.82
CA THR A 251 -1.93 -20.53 -8.97
C THR A 251 -2.24 -19.03 -8.83
N ILE A 252 -2.42 -18.55 -7.60
CA ILE A 252 -2.63 -17.13 -7.31
C ILE A 252 -1.35 -16.30 -7.22
N GLY A 253 -0.17 -16.92 -7.34
CA GLY A 253 1.10 -16.24 -7.61
C GLY A 253 1.88 -15.74 -6.41
N PHE A 254 1.27 -15.31 -5.30
CA PHE A 254 1.97 -14.63 -4.20
C PHE A 254 2.96 -15.51 -3.42
N PHE A 255 2.72 -16.81 -3.33
CA PHE A 255 3.51 -17.74 -2.53
C PHE A 255 3.77 -19.05 -3.26
N ALA A 256 4.91 -19.68 -2.95
CA ALA A 256 5.11 -21.09 -3.13
C ALA A 256 4.82 -21.81 -1.80
N GLU A 257 4.05 -22.88 -1.86
CA GLU A 257 3.62 -23.63 -0.70
C GLU A 257 4.57 -24.81 -0.43
N LEU A 258 5.05 -24.93 0.78
CA LEU A 258 5.88 -26.03 1.24
C LEU A 258 5.20 -26.74 2.43
N SER A 259 5.16 -28.05 2.40
CA SER A 259 4.89 -28.82 3.62
C SER A 259 6.02 -28.59 4.63
N TRP A 260 5.75 -28.77 5.91
CA TRP A 260 6.75 -28.57 6.96
C TRP A 260 7.94 -29.54 6.83
N GLU A 261 7.76 -30.70 6.22
CA GLU A 261 8.83 -31.65 5.92
C GLU A 261 9.84 -31.09 4.89
N ASN A 262 9.35 -30.24 3.97
CA ASN A 262 10.13 -29.62 2.90
C ASN A 262 10.50 -28.15 3.19
N ALA A 263 10.35 -27.67 4.43
CA ALA A 263 10.61 -26.29 4.80
C ALA A 263 12.08 -25.85 4.55
N ASP A 264 12.99 -26.81 4.42
CA ASP A 264 14.42 -26.61 4.12
C ASP A 264 14.77 -26.61 2.62
N LYS A 265 13.76 -26.71 1.73
CA LYS A 265 13.96 -26.70 0.27
C LYS A 265 14.77 -25.48 -0.19
N TYR A 266 14.49 -24.33 0.38
CA TYR A 266 15.21 -23.09 0.07
C TYR A 266 16.12 -22.68 1.22
N GLN A 267 17.41 -22.53 0.91
CA GLN A 267 18.44 -22.18 1.90
C GLN A 267 18.69 -20.67 1.88
N ALA A 268 18.29 -19.99 2.96
CA ALA A 268 18.45 -18.56 3.15
C ALA A 268 19.44 -18.24 4.28
N ASP A 269 20.11 -17.10 4.16
CA ASP A 269 20.97 -16.56 5.21
C ASP A 269 20.19 -15.64 6.17
N LEU A 270 19.12 -15.02 5.69
CA LEU A 270 18.21 -14.16 6.45
C LEU A 270 16.76 -14.47 6.09
N ILE A 271 15.87 -14.59 7.08
CA ILE A 271 14.47 -14.88 6.85
C ILE A 271 13.59 -13.75 7.40
N LEU A 272 12.78 -13.17 6.52
CA LEU A 272 11.70 -12.26 6.88
C LEU A 272 10.46 -13.09 7.23
N VAL A 273 9.92 -12.92 8.44
CA VAL A 273 8.79 -13.70 8.96
C VAL A 273 7.55 -12.82 9.09
N ASP A 274 6.50 -13.18 8.40
CA ASP A 274 5.22 -12.45 8.38
C ASP A 274 4.62 -12.32 9.78
N ARG A 275 4.37 -11.08 10.19
CA ARG A 275 3.87 -10.73 11.53
C ARG A 275 2.37 -10.56 11.61
N ARG A 276 1.64 -10.75 10.51
CA ARG A 276 0.18 -10.62 10.51
C ARG A 276 -0.46 -11.61 11.48
N THR A 277 -1.53 -11.15 12.12
CA THR A 277 -2.39 -12.00 12.98
C THR A 277 -2.89 -13.21 12.20
N GLY A 278 -2.82 -14.38 12.84
CA GLY A 278 -3.18 -15.68 12.23
C GLY A 278 -2.00 -16.49 11.72
N ASN A 279 -0.81 -15.89 11.56
CA ASN A 279 0.41 -16.62 11.24
C ASN A 279 1.15 -17.06 12.51
N LEU A 280 1.83 -18.22 12.42
CA LEU A 280 2.73 -18.68 13.49
C LEU A 280 3.93 -17.73 13.60
N GLN A 281 4.19 -17.30 14.83
CA GLN A 281 5.28 -16.37 15.12
C GLN A 281 6.58 -17.12 15.47
N PRO A 282 7.78 -16.46 15.42
CA PRO A 282 9.07 -17.14 15.57
C PRO A 282 9.19 -18.07 16.78
N ASP A 283 8.63 -17.68 17.94
CA ASP A 283 8.68 -18.51 19.15
C ASP A 283 7.81 -19.76 19.03
N GLU A 284 6.61 -19.63 18.46
CA GLU A 284 5.71 -20.75 18.17
C GLU A 284 6.33 -21.69 17.13
N LEU A 285 6.89 -21.14 16.07
CA LEU A 285 7.60 -21.89 15.03
C LEU A 285 8.75 -22.70 15.59
N LYS A 286 9.56 -22.09 16.45
CA LYS A 286 10.68 -22.76 17.10
C LYS A 286 10.23 -23.90 18.01
N ALA A 287 9.12 -23.73 18.72
CA ALA A 287 8.56 -24.74 19.63
C ALA A 287 7.82 -25.86 18.90
N ARG A 288 7.14 -25.57 17.78
CA ARG A 288 6.15 -26.49 17.18
C ARG A 288 6.59 -27.08 15.84
N LYS A 289 7.59 -26.49 15.15
CA LYS A 289 8.04 -26.89 13.82
C LYS A 289 9.54 -27.27 13.83
N PRO A 290 9.86 -28.57 14.08
CA PRO A 290 11.25 -28.99 14.20
C PRO A 290 12.12 -28.73 12.97
N THR A 291 11.54 -28.79 11.75
CA THR A 291 12.27 -28.48 10.50
C THR A 291 12.63 -26.99 10.45
N TRP A 292 11.73 -26.10 10.85
CA TRP A 292 12.01 -24.67 10.99
C TRP A 292 13.22 -24.41 11.92
N ALA A 293 13.21 -25.04 13.11
CA ALA A 293 14.28 -24.86 14.10
C ALA A 293 15.66 -25.32 13.60
N LYS A 294 15.73 -26.16 12.56
CA LYS A 294 16.97 -26.66 11.94
C LYS A 294 17.48 -25.75 10.83
N LEU A 295 16.68 -24.82 10.30
CA LEU A 295 17.12 -23.94 9.23
C LEU A 295 18.36 -23.15 9.65
N PRO A 296 19.41 -23.01 8.78
CA PRO A 296 20.64 -22.32 9.13
C PRO A 296 20.44 -20.90 9.63
N ALA A 297 19.61 -20.11 8.95
CA ALA A 297 19.26 -18.74 9.37
C ALA A 297 18.58 -18.70 10.75
N VAL A 298 17.65 -19.63 11.03
CA VAL A 298 16.95 -19.69 12.32
C VAL A 298 17.91 -20.06 13.45
N ARG A 299 18.81 -21.04 13.23
CA ARG A 299 19.85 -21.41 14.20
C ARG A 299 20.84 -20.28 14.49
N ALA A 300 21.10 -19.44 13.50
CA ALA A 300 21.95 -18.28 13.61
C ALA A 300 21.24 -17.05 14.21
N GLY A 301 19.93 -17.15 14.52
CA GLY A 301 19.12 -16.01 14.99
C GLY A 301 18.89 -14.95 13.92
N GLN A 302 19.02 -15.28 12.65
CA GLN A 302 18.89 -14.37 11.51
C GLN A 302 17.47 -14.40 10.94
N THR A 303 16.52 -14.01 11.78
CA THR A 303 15.10 -13.81 11.41
C THR A 303 14.69 -12.40 11.75
N VAL A 304 13.90 -11.76 10.88
CA VAL A 304 13.39 -10.40 11.06
C VAL A 304 11.89 -10.35 10.80
N PRO A 305 11.16 -9.43 11.46
CA PRO A 305 9.75 -9.21 11.17
C PRO A 305 9.52 -8.79 9.71
N TRP A 306 8.48 -9.34 9.09
CA TRP A 306 7.94 -8.89 7.82
C TRP A 306 6.50 -8.42 8.01
N GLN A 307 6.18 -7.25 7.48
CA GLN A 307 4.83 -6.68 7.49
C GLN A 307 4.37 -6.54 6.03
N ASN A 308 3.93 -7.64 5.42
CA ASN A 308 3.57 -7.63 4.01
C ASN A 308 2.31 -6.81 3.68
N GLU A 309 1.49 -6.50 4.68
CA GLU A 309 0.35 -5.57 4.59
C GLU A 309 0.61 -4.31 5.46
N ALA A 310 1.82 -3.78 5.41
CA ALA A 310 2.14 -2.53 6.08
C ALA A 310 1.37 -1.36 5.47
N ARG A 311 1.16 -0.30 6.25
CA ARG A 311 0.52 0.93 5.77
C ARG A 311 1.40 1.61 4.71
N PHE A 312 0.81 1.90 3.56
CA PHE A 312 1.50 2.47 2.41
C PHE A 312 1.73 3.98 2.57
N SER A 313 2.69 4.32 3.44
CA SER A 313 3.17 5.67 3.67
C SER A 313 4.68 5.66 3.88
N HIS A 314 5.35 6.80 3.71
CA HIS A 314 6.77 6.95 4.04
C HIS A 314 7.03 6.68 5.53
N ALA A 315 6.12 7.11 6.42
CA ALA A 315 6.20 6.84 7.86
C ALA A 315 6.09 5.34 8.18
N GLY A 316 5.20 4.63 7.48
CA GLY A 316 4.99 3.18 7.66
C GLY A 316 6.19 2.35 7.22
N TYR A 317 6.77 2.68 6.08
CA TYR A 317 7.86 1.88 5.51
C TYR A 317 9.25 2.24 6.03
N SER A 318 9.50 3.45 6.54
CA SER A 318 10.81 3.84 7.06
C SER A 318 11.36 2.86 8.09
N PRO A 319 10.64 2.49 9.16
CA PRO A 319 11.14 1.56 10.17
C PRO A 319 11.37 0.14 9.62
N LEU A 320 10.60 -0.30 8.63
CA LEU A 320 10.77 -1.62 8.01
C LEU A 320 12.05 -1.69 7.19
N VAL A 321 12.33 -0.64 6.41
CA VAL A 321 13.56 -0.49 5.63
C VAL A 321 14.78 -0.38 6.56
N GLU A 322 14.66 0.34 7.67
CA GLU A 322 15.72 0.46 8.69
C GLU A 322 15.99 -0.90 9.35
N SER A 323 14.96 -1.63 9.75
CA SER A 323 15.08 -2.97 10.35
C SER A 323 15.77 -3.97 9.40
N LEU A 324 15.39 -3.98 8.13
CA LEU A 324 16.04 -4.83 7.12
C LEU A 324 17.51 -4.42 6.90
N THR A 325 17.80 -3.12 6.94
CA THR A 325 19.17 -2.60 6.83
C THR A 325 20.05 -3.14 7.94
N GLU A 326 19.60 -3.01 9.20
CA GLU A 326 20.32 -3.50 10.38
C GLU A 326 20.52 -5.03 10.31
N ALA A 327 19.48 -5.75 9.92
CA ALA A 327 19.55 -7.19 9.78
C ALA A 327 20.59 -7.63 8.73
N LEU A 328 20.64 -6.98 7.56
CA LEU A 328 21.65 -7.29 6.53
C LEU A 328 23.08 -6.94 6.98
N GLN A 329 23.25 -5.87 7.77
CA GLN A 329 24.56 -5.49 8.31
C GLN A 329 25.08 -6.53 9.31
N GLN A 330 24.21 -7.09 10.14
CA GLN A 330 24.55 -8.06 11.18
C GLN A 330 24.61 -9.50 10.68
N ALA A 331 23.86 -9.84 9.62
CA ALA A 331 23.76 -11.19 9.11
C ALA A 331 25.10 -11.74 8.62
N LYS A 332 25.31 -13.03 8.88
CA LYS A 332 26.45 -13.82 8.42
C LYS A 332 26.02 -14.80 7.35
N LYS A 333 26.95 -15.18 6.47
CA LYS A 333 26.73 -16.28 5.54
C LYS A 333 26.62 -17.59 6.34
N VAL A 334 25.50 -18.30 6.21
CA VAL A 334 25.20 -19.55 6.95
C VAL A 334 24.75 -20.70 6.04
N THR A 335 24.67 -20.43 4.72
CA THR A 335 24.28 -21.42 3.68
C THR A 335 25.34 -21.61 2.63
#